data_a36a08443d081cb57f1e414312da4355
#
_entry.id   a36a08443d081cb57f1e414312da4355
#
_cell.length_a   1.000
_cell.length_b   1.000
_cell.length_c   1.000
_cell.angle_alpha   90.00
_cell.angle_beta   90.00
_cell.angle_gamma   90.00
#
_symmetry.space_group_name_H-M   'P 1'
#
loop_
_entity.id
_entity.type
_entity.pdbx_description
1 polymer ?
#
loop_
_entity_poly.entity_id
_entity_poly.type
_entity_poly.pdbx_seq_one_letter_code
_entity_poly.pdbx_strand_id
1 'polypeptide(L)'
;MAFLPSFAPFVFLLLVIGCTARPFYPLPNKGDGGSRKPLQTFRPYNIAHRGSNGELPEETSAAYTKAIEEGADFIETDILSSKDGVLICFHDFNLDNTTDIANHEEFADRKRTYEVEGKNSTGFFTVDFTLKELKSLRVKQRFGYRDQQFNGKFQIITFEEFINIALDAPRVVGIYPEIKNPVFINQHVKWSDGKIFEDKFVETLQKYGLKGSYLSKDWLRQPVFIQSFAPTSLVYIANKTDLPKIFLIGDVDIPTQDTNQSYWEIISDEYLNYIKQYVVGIGPGKDTLVPVVNNYMATPTDLVSRAHAHNLQVHPYTYRNENLFLHFNFSQDPYVEYDYWINKIGVDGLFTDFTGSLHRFQEWTSKHQRR
;
A
#
# COMPACT_ATOMS: atom_id res chain seq x y z
N MET A 1 28.10 -45.18 63.43
CA MET A 1 27.10 -44.16 63.15
C MET A 1 27.57 -43.36 61.98
N ALA A 2 27.06 -43.66 60.80
CA ALA A 2 27.39 -42.95 59.57
C ALA A 2 26.08 -42.35 59.00
N PHE A 3 26.02 -41.02 58.92
CA PHE A 3 24.91 -40.28 58.33
C PHE A 3 25.07 -40.22 56.80
N LEU A 4 24.11 -40.75 56.06
CA LEU A 4 23.95 -40.56 54.61
C LEU A 4 23.12 -39.30 54.34
N PRO A 5 23.53 -38.40 53.46
CA PRO A 5 22.67 -37.30 53.04
C PRO A 5 21.72 -37.77 51.93
N SER A 6 20.42 -37.46 52.16
CA SER A 6 19.31 -37.65 51.22
C SER A 6 19.44 -36.64 50.03
N PHE A 7 19.58 -37.14 48.81
CA PHE A 7 19.45 -36.33 47.60
C PHE A 7 17.97 -36.31 47.16
N ALA A 8 17.35 -35.13 47.26
CA ALA A 8 16.05 -34.91 46.64
C ALA A 8 16.26 -34.47 45.17
N PRO A 9 15.55 -35.06 44.20
CA PRO A 9 15.65 -34.61 42.81
C PRO A 9 14.85 -33.31 42.61
N PHE A 10 15.55 -32.25 42.23
CA PHE A 10 14.91 -31.05 41.71
C PHE A 10 14.33 -31.34 40.32
N VAL A 11 13.00 -31.41 40.24
CA VAL A 11 12.30 -31.42 38.96
C VAL A 11 12.25 -29.99 38.41
N PHE A 12 13.05 -29.69 37.39
CA PHE A 12 12.93 -28.44 36.63
C PHE A 12 11.70 -28.56 35.73
N LEU A 13 10.62 -27.90 36.11
CA LEU A 13 9.47 -27.70 35.22
C LEU A 13 9.83 -26.63 34.19
N LEU A 14 10.23 -27.03 32.99
CA LEU A 14 10.39 -26.16 31.85
C LEU A 14 8.98 -25.69 31.41
N LEU A 15 8.56 -24.52 31.91
CA LEU A 15 7.46 -23.77 31.33
C LEU A 15 7.89 -23.31 29.91
N VAL A 16 7.48 -24.05 28.91
CA VAL A 16 7.49 -23.58 27.52
C VAL A 16 6.42 -22.49 27.44
N ILE A 17 6.82 -21.24 27.71
CA ILE A 17 6.01 -20.08 27.37
C ILE A 17 6.03 -20.02 25.85
N GLY A 18 4.94 -20.46 25.23
CA GLY A 18 4.70 -20.24 23.80
C GLY A 18 4.81 -18.74 23.52
N CYS A 19 5.89 -18.34 22.90
CA CYS A 19 6.09 -16.99 22.40
C CYS A 19 5.12 -16.80 21.22
N THR A 20 3.85 -16.51 21.50
CA THR A 20 3.00 -15.86 20.51
C THR A 20 3.64 -14.51 20.29
N ALA A 21 4.23 -14.32 19.13
CA ALA A 21 4.78 -13.03 18.72
C ALA A 21 3.64 -12.00 18.76
N ARG A 22 3.56 -11.24 19.86
CA ARG A 22 2.69 -10.07 19.91
C ARG A 22 3.27 -9.05 18.94
N PRO A 23 2.43 -8.36 18.16
CA PRO A 23 2.89 -7.25 17.33
C PRO A 23 3.69 -6.28 18.21
N PHE A 24 4.76 -5.72 17.66
CA PHE A 24 5.72 -4.85 18.39
C PHE A 24 5.04 -3.60 18.99
N TYR A 25 3.88 -3.24 18.46
CA TYR A 25 2.97 -2.23 18.99
C TYR A 25 1.67 -2.93 19.41
N PRO A 26 1.25 -2.86 20.68
CA PRO A 26 -0.04 -3.37 21.05
C PRO A 26 -1.12 -2.55 20.34
N LEU A 27 -1.96 -3.22 19.54
CA LEU A 27 -3.17 -2.60 19.02
C LEU A 27 -3.99 -2.08 20.20
N PRO A 28 -4.57 -0.86 20.12
CA PRO A 28 -5.46 -0.36 21.16
C PRO A 28 -6.55 -1.39 21.42
N ASN A 29 -6.85 -1.67 22.70
CA ASN A 29 -7.93 -2.57 23.05
C ASN A 29 -9.22 -2.13 22.36
N LYS A 30 -9.96 -3.08 21.77
CA LYS A 30 -11.33 -2.84 21.29
C LYS A 30 -12.09 -2.13 22.40
N GLY A 31 -12.37 -0.83 22.21
CA GLY A 31 -13.23 -0.09 23.12
C GLY A 31 -14.61 -0.74 23.13
N ASP A 32 -15.20 -0.89 24.30
CA ASP A 32 -16.57 -1.35 24.49
C ASP A 32 -17.52 -0.61 23.56
N GLY A 33 -18.18 -1.34 22.66
CA GLY A 33 -19.46 -1.05 21.97
C GLY A 33 -19.77 0.36 21.41
N GLY A 34 -18.85 1.32 21.50
CA GLY A 34 -18.97 2.66 20.93
C GLY A 34 -18.76 2.64 19.41
N SER A 35 -19.61 3.35 18.67
CA SER A 35 -19.44 3.55 17.23
C SER A 35 -18.04 4.13 16.95
N ARG A 36 -17.21 3.45 16.15
CA ARG A 36 -15.90 3.96 15.71
C ARG A 36 -16.07 5.33 15.06
N LYS A 37 -15.15 6.29 15.34
CA LYS A 37 -15.16 7.59 14.66
C LYS A 37 -15.13 7.35 13.14
N PRO A 38 -16.10 7.90 12.38
CA PRO A 38 -16.20 7.69 10.94
C PRO A 38 -15.01 8.31 10.18
N LEU A 39 -14.77 7.79 8.97
CA LEU A 39 -13.86 8.43 8.03
C LEU A 39 -14.35 9.83 7.67
N GLN A 40 -13.43 10.77 7.54
CA GLN A 40 -13.74 12.09 6.99
C GLN A 40 -13.94 12.01 5.45
N THR A 41 -14.82 12.87 4.90
CA THR A 41 -15.15 12.92 3.46
C THR A 41 -15.22 14.36 2.91
N PHE A 42 -14.66 15.32 3.64
CA PHE A 42 -14.80 16.76 3.35
C PHE A 42 -13.48 17.44 2.93
N ARG A 43 -12.39 16.71 2.92
CA ARG A 43 -11.06 17.19 2.50
C ARG A 43 -10.34 16.09 1.73
N PRO A 44 -9.25 16.40 0.97
CA PRO A 44 -8.44 15.40 0.30
C PRO A 44 -7.96 14.30 1.27
N TYR A 45 -7.96 13.06 0.81
CA TYR A 45 -7.59 11.93 1.64
C TYR A 45 -6.08 11.89 1.93
N ASN A 46 -5.73 11.62 3.19
CA ASN A 46 -4.38 11.27 3.62
C ASN A 46 -4.19 9.76 3.46
N ILE A 47 -3.47 9.36 2.40
CA ILE A 47 -3.27 7.95 2.02
C ILE A 47 -1.84 7.57 2.39
N ALA A 48 -1.69 6.68 3.38
CA ALA A 48 -0.40 6.21 3.86
C ALA A 48 0.19 5.20 2.88
N HIS A 49 1.05 5.65 1.97
CA HIS A 49 1.71 4.85 0.93
C HIS A 49 2.58 3.76 1.57
N ARG A 50 2.15 2.49 1.48
CA ARG A 50 2.79 1.33 2.15
C ARG A 50 2.93 1.49 3.66
N GLY A 51 2.00 2.21 4.30
CA GLY A 51 2.08 2.66 5.68
C GLY A 51 2.92 3.93 5.86
N SER A 52 3.33 4.26 7.09
CA SER A 52 4.27 5.37 7.38
C SER A 52 5.71 4.95 7.06
N ASN A 53 5.97 4.68 5.78
CA ASN A 53 7.23 4.09 5.33
C ASN A 53 8.42 5.05 5.37
N GLY A 54 8.18 6.34 5.48
CA GLY A 54 9.23 7.32 5.76
C GLY A 54 9.95 7.09 7.11
N GLU A 55 9.27 6.44 8.05
CA GLU A 55 9.76 6.20 9.41
C GLU A 55 10.05 4.72 9.71
N LEU A 56 9.31 3.80 9.09
CA LEU A 56 9.40 2.34 9.33
C LEU A 56 9.51 1.59 7.99
N PRO A 57 10.09 0.39 7.95
CA PRO A 57 10.11 -0.40 6.72
C PRO A 57 8.70 -0.60 6.14
N GLU A 58 8.58 -0.35 4.84
CA GLU A 58 7.32 -0.42 4.09
C GLU A 58 6.64 -1.80 4.18
N GLU A 59 5.32 -1.85 3.96
CA GLU A 59 4.51 -3.07 3.87
C GLU A 59 4.55 -3.92 5.15
N THR A 60 4.81 -3.32 6.30
CA THR A 60 4.86 -4.00 7.60
C THR A 60 3.70 -3.64 8.50
N SER A 61 3.32 -4.55 9.38
CA SER A 61 2.30 -4.29 10.39
C SER A 61 2.62 -3.04 11.23
N ALA A 62 3.91 -2.80 11.51
CA ALA A 62 4.36 -1.63 12.25
C ALA A 62 4.13 -0.33 11.47
N ALA A 63 4.47 -0.31 10.16
CA ALA A 63 4.26 0.87 9.32
C ALA A 63 2.77 1.22 9.17
N TYR A 64 1.89 0.22 9.05
CA TYR A 64 0.45 0.45 8.98
C TYR A 64 -0.13 0.92 10.31
N THR A 65 0.25 0.30 11.42
CA THR A 65 -0.19 0.72 12.76
C THR A 65 0.24 2.16 13.03
N LYS A 66 1.49 2.50 12.72
CA LYS A 66 2.03 3.86 12.82
C LYS A 66 1.21 4.85 12.00
N ALA A 67 0.89 4.52 10.74
CA ALA A 67 0.06 5.37 9.89
C ALA A 67 -1.34 5.62 10.46
N ILE A 68 -1.97 4.60 11.05
CA ILE A 68 -3.24 4.73 11.74
C ILE A 68 -3.15 5.68 12.93
N GLU A 69 -2.12 5.53 13.76
CA GLU A 69 -1.85 6.40 14.91
C GLU A 69 -1.60 7.86 14.48
N GLU A 70 -0.94 8.06 13.35
CA GLU A 70 -0.63 9.37 12.77
C GLU A 70 -1.78 10.05 12.03
N GLY A 71 -2.92 9.39 11.92
CA GLY A 71 -4.15 9.99 11.37
C GLY A 71 -4.39 9.74 9.89
N ALA A 72 -3.82 8.69 9.31
CA ALA A 72 -4.14 8.27 7.94
C ALA A 72 -5.65 8.10 7.74
N ASP A 73 -6.20 8.59 6.64
CA ASP A 73 -7.56 8.27 6.22
C ASP A 73 -7.62 6.87 5.62
N PHE A 74 -6.62 6.51 4.84
CA PHE A 74 -6.41 5.19 4.25
C PHE A 74 -5.00 4.69 4.52
N ILE A 75 -4.86 3.40 4.76
CA ILE A 75 -3.58 2.69 4.64
C ILE A 75 -3.55 2.00 3.28
N GLU A 76 -2.45 2.16 2.57
CA GLU A 76 -2.26 1.61 1.23
C GLU A 76 -1.26 0.47 1.26
N THR A 77 -1.43 -0.50 0.37
CA THR A 77 -0.57 -1.69 0.24
C THR A 77 -0.54 -2.21 -1.19
N ASP A 78 0.61 -2.73 -1.60
CA ASP A 78 0.80 -3.46 -2.85
C ASP A 78 0.58 -4.96 -2.61
N ILE A 79 -0.30 -5.60 -3.39
CA ILE A 79 -0.59 -7.03 -3.24
C ILE A 79 0.10 -7.83 -4.33
N LEU A 80 0.93 -8.77 -3.89
CA LEU A 80 1.54 -9.82 -4.73
C LEU A 80 1.08 -11.20 -4.24
N SER A 81 1.67 -12.25 -4.80
CA SER A 81 1.38 -13.63 -4.41
C SER A 81 2.66 -14.40 -4.09
N SER A 82 2.57 -15.29 -3.09
CA SER A 82 3.52 -16.36 -2.87
C SER A 82 3.34 -17.48 -3.90
N LYS A 83 4.31 -18.40 -3.99
CA LYS A 83 4.27 -19.59 -4.85
C LYS A 83 3.04 -20.47 -4.60
N ASP A 84 2.62 -20.58 -3.37
CA ASP A 84 1.46 -21.38 -2.93
C ASP A 84 0.14 -20.59 -2.95
N GLY A 85 0.12 -19.42 -3.64
CA GLY A 85 -1.09 -18.66 -3.95
C GLY A 85 -1.67 -17.88 -2.78
N VAL A 86 -0.87 -17.58 -1.75
CA VAL A 86 -1.29 -16.71 -0.66
C VAL A 86 -0.96 -15.26 -1.00
N LEU A 87 -1.92 -14.37 -0.88
CA LEU A 87 -1.75 -12.94 -1.13
C LEU A 87 -0.96 -12.28 0.00
N ILE A 88 0.09 -11.55 -0.36
CA ILE A 88 1.03 -10.88 0.54
C ILE A 88 1.10 -9.38 0.27
N CYS A 89 1.42 -8.60 1.29
CA CYS A 89 1.72 -7.18 1.17
C CYS A 89 3.21 -7.01 0.85
N PHE A 90 3.53 -6.62 -0.38
CA PHE A 90 4.91 -6.45 -0.81
C PHE A 90 4.97 -5.72 -2.16
N HIS A 91 5.82 -4.69 -2.27
CA HIS A 91 5.86 -3.85 -3.48
C HIS A 91 6.62 -4.48 -4.65
N ASP A 92 7.86 -4.90 -4.41
CA ASP A 92 8.72 -5.39 -5.49
C ASP A 92 8.40 -6.87 -5.79
N PHE A 93 8.35 -7.25 -7.06
CA PHE A 93 8.22 -8.66 -7.44
C PHE A 93 9.44 -9.48 -7.02
N ASN A 94 10.61 -8.86 -6.72
CA ASN A 94 11.77 -9.51 -6.17
C ASN A 94 12.07 -9.06 -4.72
N LEU A 95 12.74 -9.94 -3.97
CA LEU A 95 12.97 -9.82 -2.53
C LEU A 95 14.30 -9.11 -2.18
N ASP A 96 15.17 -8.86 -3.17
CA ASP A 96 16.57 -8.52 -2.97
C ASP A 96 16.77 -7.19 -2.21
N ASN A 97 15.98 -6.17 -2.54
CA ASN A 97 16.22 -4.80 -2.05
C ASN A 97 15.67 -4.56 -0.65
N THR A 98 14.52 -5.14 -0.34
CA THR A 98 13.75 -4.80 0.88
C THR A 98 13.61 -5.95 1.87
N THR A 99 14.36 -7.06 1.67
CA THR A 99 14.47 -8.16 2.63
C THR A 99 15.92 -8.58 2.89
N ASP A 100 16.09 -9.44 3.88
CA ASP A 100 17.37 -10.06 4.22
C ASP A 100 17.64 -11.37 3.46
N ILE A 101 16.94 -11.63 2.35
CA ILE A 101 17.03 -12.86 1.54
C ILE A 101 18.49 -13.28 1.22
N ALA A 102 19.38 -12.30 1.00
CA ALA A 102 20.78 -12.53 0.71
C ALA A 102 21.56 -13.20 1.88
N ASN A 103 21.00 -13.16 3.10
CA ASN A 103 21.58 -13.80 4.29
C ASN A 103 21.10 -15.24 4.50
N HIS A 104 20.19 -15.73 3.64
CA HIS A 104 19.59 -17.06 3.71
C HIS A 104 20.29 -18.03 2.76
N GLU A 105 21.33 -18.73 3.27
CA GLU A 105 22.12 -19.66 2.47
C GLU A 105 21.27 -20.79 1.87
N GLU A 106 20.21 -21.19 2.55
CA GLU A 106 19.26 -22.21 2.09
C GLU A 106 18.49 -21.81 0.80
N PHE A 107 18.52 -20.54 0.43
CA PHE A 107 17.89 -20.02 -0.79
C PHE A 107 18.88 -19.58 -1.87
N ALA A 108 20.17 -19.73 -1.66
CA ALA A 108 21.22 -19.16 -2.53
C ALA A 108 21.12 -19.61 -4.01
N ASP A 109 20.65 -20.84 -4.28
CA ASP A 109 20.49 -21.41 -5.62
C ASP A 109 19.15 -21.07 -6.30
N ARG A 110 18.28 -20.26 -5.65
CA ARG A 110 16.93 -19.98 -6.10
C ARG A 110 16.77 -18.67 -6.87
N LYS A 111 17.87 -18.01 -7.20
CA LYS A 111 17.84 -16.87 -8.13
C LYS A 111 17.34 -17.30 -9.50
N ARG A 112 16.43 -16.48 -10.07
CA ARG A 112 15.86 -16.67 -11.40
C ARG A 112 15.97 -15.39 -12.22
N THR A 113 15.80 -15.52 -13.52
CA THR A 113 15.65 -14.38 -14.42
C THR A 113 14.30 -14.50 -15.07
N TYR A 114 13.46 -13.49 -14.89
CA TYR A 114 12.17 -13.36 -15.55
C TYR A 114 12.08 -12.06 -16.33
N GLU A 115 11.29 -12.09 -17.40
CA GLU A 115 10.87 -10.87 -18.07
C GLU A 115 9.70 -10.26 -17.31
N VAL A 116 9.87 -9.02 -16.84
CA VAL A 116 8.84 -8.25 -16.15
C VAL A 116 8.77 -6.87 -16.79
N GLU A 117 7.61 -6.45 -17.25
CA GLU A 117 7.42 -5.16 -17.91
C GLU A 117 8.37 -4.95 -19.11
N GLY A 118 8.56 -5.99 -19.91
CA GLY A 118 9.43 -5.95 -21.08
C GLY A 118 10.93 -5.87 -20.79
N LYS A 119 11.34 -6.08 -19.51
CA LYS A 119 12.75 -6.07 -19.09
C LYS A 119 13.11 -7.34 -18.34
N ASN A 120 14.30 -7.88 -18.65
CA ASN A 120 14.84 -9.00 -17.87
C ASN A 120 15.27 -8.53 -16.47
N SER A 121 14.71 -9.14 -15.44
CA SER A 121 15.09 -8.95 -14.04
C SER A 121 15.62 -10.24 -13.46
N THR A 122 16.74 -10.16 -12.72
CA THR A 122 17.36 -11.32 -12.05
C THR A 122 17.38 -11.10 -10.54
N GLY A 123 16.86 -12.06 -9.79
CA GLY A 123 16.78 -11.97 -8.33
C GLY A 123 15.99 -13.13 -7.72
N PHE A 124 15.53 -12.94 -6.51
CA PHE A 124 14.64 -13.85 -5.79
C PHE A 124 13.20 -13.35 -5.89
N PHE A 125 12.32 -14.07 -6.58
CA PHE A 125 10.97 -13.60 -6.87
C PHE A 125 9.96 -14.16 -5.88
N THR A 126 8.99 -13.35 -5.44
CA THR A 126 7.94 -13.76 -4.48
C THR A 126 7.20 -15.03 -4.93
N VAL A 127 6.97 -15.17 -6.23
CA VAL A 127 6.27 -16.32 -6.85
C VAL A 127 7.05 -17.63 -6.79
N ASP A 128 8.32 -17.62 -6.43
CA ASP A 128 9.15 -18.81 -6.27
C ASP A 128 9.17 -19.34 -4.82
N PHE A 129 8.66 -18.57 -3.85
CA PHE A 129 8.70 -18.89 -2.42
C PHE A 129 7.30 -19.10 -1.85
N THR A 130 7.15 -20.17 -1.05
CA THR A 130 5.92 -20.39 -0.27
C THR A 130 5.75 -19.33 0.80
N LEU A 131 4.52 -19.14 1.30
CA LEU A 131 4.27 -18.23 2.42
C LEU A 131 5.16 -18.53 3.63
N LYS A 132 5.36 -19.84 3.92
CA LYS A 132 6.21 -20.25 5.04
C LYS A 132 7.65 -19.75 4.89
N GLU A 133 8.21 -19.83 3.69
CA GLU A 133 9.56 -19.33 3.38
C GLU A 133 9.60 -17.80 3.44
N LEU A 134 8.62 -17.11 2.86
CA LEU A 134 8.52 -15.64 2.93
C LEU A 134 8.40 -15.13 4.37
N LYS A 135 7.68 -15.83 5.24
CA LYS A 135 7.57 -15.49 6.67
C LYS A 135 8.87 -15.69 7.45
N SER A 136 9.86 -16.45 6.93
CA SER A 136 11.19 -16.56 7.56
C SER A 136 12.05 -15.32 7.31
N LEU A 137 11.80 -14.58 6.24
CA LEU A 137 12.53 -13.35 5.89
C LEU A 137 12.18 -12.18 6.82
N ARG A 138 13.09 -11.21 6.84
CA ARG A 138 12.91 -9.93 7.56
C ARG A 138 13.01 -8.78 6.59
N VAL A 139 12.10 -7.83 6.76
CA VAL A 139 12.01 -6.62 5.92
C VAL A 139 13.08 -5.61 6.32
N LYS A 140 13.60 -4.88 5.32
CA LYS A 140 14.55 -3.77 5.48
C LYS A 140 13.97 -2.49 4.91
N GLN A 141 14.40 -1.36 5.44
CA GLN A 141 14.12 -0.04 4.89
C GLN A 141 14.69 0.08 3.46
N ARG A 142 13.85 0.50 2.52
CA ARG A 142 14.21 0.68 1.11
C ARG A 142 15.32 1.69 0.88
N PHE A 143 15.24 2.83 1.55
CA PHE A 143 16.15 3.96 1.35
C PHE A 143 17.20 4.03 2.47
N GLY A 144 18.49 3.97 2.08
CA GLY A 144 19.60 3.96 3.02
C GLY A 144 19.76 5.23 3.87
N TYR A 145 19.16 6.34 3.46
CA TYR A 145 19.14 7.61 4.20
C TYR A 145 17.99 7.70 5.24
N ARG A 146 17.03 6.76 5.22
CA ARG A 146 15.99 6.63 6.25
C ARG A 146 16.51 5.83 7.43
N ASP A 147 15.76 5.84 8.53
CA ASP A 147 16.15 5.13 9.76
C ASP A 147 16.29 3.61 9.52
N GLN A 148 17.50 3.09 9.74
CA GLN A 148 17.86 1.69 9.53
C GLN A 148 17.71 0.83 10.79
N GLN A 149 17.38 1.43 11.96
CA GLN A 149 17.32 0.70 13.24
C GLN A 149 16.26 -0.41 13.27
N PHE A 150 15.28 -0.35 12.37
CA PHE A 150 14.19 -1.30 12.27
C PHE A 150 14.42 -2.42 11.25
N ASN A 151 15.54 -2.42 10.54
CA ASN A 151 15.90 -3.49 9.61
C ASN A 151 15.98 -4.83 10.34
N GLY A 152 15.42 -5.87 9.74
CA GLY A 152 15.44 -7.22 10.30
C GLY A 152 14.43 -7.46 11.44
N LYS A 153 13.59 -6.49 11.81
CA LYS A 153 12.63 -6.64 12.93
C LYS A 153 11.25 -7.13 12.52
N PHE A 154 10.83 -6.91 11.29
CA PHE A 154 9.47 -7.20 10.84
C PHE A 154 9.46 -8.27 9.75
N GLN A 155 8.35 -9.02 9.70
CA GLN A 155 8.08 -10.04 8.69
C GLN A 155 7.23 -9.46 7.56
N ILE A 156 7.25 -10.11 6.39
CA ILE A 156 6.25 -9.94 5.35
C ILE A 156 4.89 -10.36 5.91
N ILE A 157 3.86 -9.57 5.69
CA ILE A 157 2.49 -9.88 6.14
C ILE A 157 1.60 -10.28 4.96
N THR A 158 0.53 -11.00 5.25
CA THR A 158 -0.49 -11.37 4.27
C THR A 158 -1.52 -10.26 4.08
N PHE A 159 -2.23 -10.28 2.97
CA PHE A 159 -3.35 -9.37 2.72
C PHE A 159 -4.43 -9.47 3.81
N GLU A 160 -4.70 -10.68 4.32
CA GLU A 160 -5.64 -10.87 5.43
C GLU A 160 -5.17 -10.23 6.73
N GLU A 161 -3.86 -10.32 7.05
CA GLU A 161 -3.28 -9.63 8.21
C GLU A 161 -3.41 -8.11 8.08
N PHE A 162 -3.18 -7.55 6.89
CA PHE A 162 -3.36 -6.13 6.60
C PHE A 162 -4.82 -5.68 6.78
N ILE A 163 -5.79 -6.43 6.25
CA ILE A 163 -7.22 -6.13 6.42
C ILE A 163 -7.59 -6.10 7.91
N ASN A 164 -7.09 -7.07 8.69
CA ASN A 164 -7.35 -7.12 10.12
C ASN A 164 -6.78 -5.91 10.87
N ILE A 165 -5.61 -5.39 10.47
CA ILE A 165 -5.05 -4.15 11.06
C ILE A 165 -6.02 -2.97 10.92
N ALA A 166 -6.63 -2.80 9.75
CA ALA A 166 -7.62 -1.74 9.52
C ALA A 166 -8.94 -1.99 10.27
N LEU A 167 -9.41 -3.24 10.34
CA LEU A 167 -10.64 -3.62 11.04
C LEU A 167 -10.52 -3.46 12.56
N ASP A 168 -9.34 -3.71 13.12
CA ASP A 168 -9.06 -3.60 14.55
C ASP A 168 -8.69 -2.17 15.00
N ALA A 169 -8.60 -1.22 14.06
CA ALA A 169 -8.30 0.16 14.36
C ALA A 169 -9.37 0.81 15.27
N PRO A 170 -8.98 1.74 16.17
CA PRO A 170 -9.92 2.40 17.12
C PRO A 170 -10.89 3.37 16.44
N ARG A 171 -10.64 3.73 15.18
CA ARG A 171 -11.49 4.55 14.31
C ARG A 171 -11.67 3.86 12.97
N VAL A 172 -12.57 4.34 12.13
CA VAL A 172 -12.67 3.87 10.76
C VAL A 172 -11.45 4.36 9.98
N VAL A 173 -10.69 3.41 9.44
CA VAL A 173 -9.56 3.64 8.54
C VAL A 173 -9.82 2.83 7.28
N GLY A 174 -9.80 3.49 6.13
CA GLY A 174 -9.96 2.81 4.85
C GLY A 174 -8.71 1.98 4.48
N ILE A 175 -8.90 1.03 3.59
CA ILE A 175 -7.80 0.31 2.95
C ILE A 175 -7.73 0.63 1.46
N TYR A 176 -6.53 0.60 0.91
CA TYR A 176 -6.27 1.00 -0.47
C TYR A 176 -5.33 0.00 -1.17
N PRO A 177 -5.75 -1.28 -1.34
CA PRO A 177 -4.88 -2.31 -1.91
C PRO A 177 -4.72 -2.17 -3.43
N GLU A 178 -3.49 -2.39 -3.93
CA GLU A 178 -3.14 -2.48 -5.34
C GLU A 178 -3.14 -3.92 -5.84
N ILE A 179 -3.78 -4.19 -6.98
CA ILE A 179 -3.54 -5.41 -7.77
C ILE A 179 -2.24 -5.19 -8.54
N LYS A 180 -1.14 -5.69 -7.98
CA LYS A 180 0.23 -5.43 -8.45
C LYS A 180 0.71 -6.49 -9.44
N ASN A 181 1.27 -6.06 -10.57
CA ASN A 181 1.85 -6.94 -11.60
C ASN A 181 0.98 -8.16 -11.97
N PRO A 182 -0.33 -8.00 -12.26
CA PRO A 182 -1.25 -9.13 -12.45
C PRO A 182 -0.83 -10.04 -13.61
N VAL A 183 -0.27 -9.50 -14.68
CA VAL A 183 0.23 -10.28 -15.82
C VAL A 183 1.32 -11.25 -15.36
N PHE A 184 2.32 -10.76 -14.64
CA PHE A 184 3.41 -11.59 -14.11
C PHE A 184 2.91 -12.64 -13.12
N ILE A 185 2.06 -12.25 -12.17
CA ILE A 185 1.51 -13.16 -11.16
C ILE A 185 0.71 -14.29 -11.83
N ASN A 186 -0.18 -13.97 -12.77
CA ASN A 186 -1.01 -14.95 -13.48
C ASN A 186 -0.21 -15.92 -14.37
N GLN A 187 0.99 -15.53 -14.84
CA GLN A 187 1.89 -16.41 -15.55
C GLN A 187 2.54 -17.45 -14.64
N HIS A 188 2.90 -17.08 -13.40
CA HIS A 188 3.74 -17.89 -12.52
C HIS A 188 2.97 -18.60 -11.41
N VAL A 189 1.83 -18.07 -10.95
CA VAL A 189 1.03 -18.67 -9.89
C VAL A 189 -0.26 -19.24 -10.47
N LYS A 190 -0.61 -20.45 -10.05
CA LYS A 190 -1.83 -21.13 -10.49
C LYS A 190 -2.72 -21.44 -9.29
N TRP A 191 -3.96 -21.03 -9.39
CA TRP A 191 -4.99 -21.35 -8.41
C TRP A 191 -5.90 -22.45 -8.93
N SER A 192 -6.57 -23.18 -8.00
CA SER A 192 -7.59 -24.16 -8.33
C SER A 192 -8.76 -23.53 -9.08
N ASP A 193 -9.53 -24.34 -9.76
CA ASP A 193 -10.80 -24.00 -10.40
C ASP A 193 -10.71 -22.93 -11.50
N GLY A 194 -9.52 -22.78 -12.11
CA GLY A 194 -9.29 -21.83 -13.20
C GLY A 194 -9.34 -20.38 -12.76
N LYS A 195 -9.25 -20.12 -11.47
CA LYS A 195 -9.18 -18.74 -10.94
C LYS A 195 -7.87 -18.06 -11.29
N ILE A 196 -7.91 -16.74 -11.31
CA ILE A 196 -6.77 -15.85 -11.53
C ILE A 196 -6.53 -14.96 -10.28
N PHE A 197 -5.46 -14.23 -10.29
CA PHE A 197 -5.05 -13.37 -9.18
C PHE A 197 -6.16 -12.40 -8.74
N GLU A 198 -6.81 -11.75 -9.69
CA GLU A 198 -7.92 -10.82 -9.46
C GLU A 198 -9.11 -11.48 -8.76
N ASP A 199 -9.39 -12.76 -9.05
CA ASP A 199 -10.45 -13.52 -8.35
C ASP A 199 -10.09 -13.67 -6.88
N LYS A 200 -8.87 -14.13 -6.60
CA LYS A 200 -8.38 -14.32 -5.22
C LYS A 200 -8.36 -13.02 -4.44
N PHE A 201 -7.99 -11.93 -5.10
CA PHE A 201 -7.99 -10.59 -4.51
C PHE A 201 -9.41 -10.17 -4.09
N VAL A 202 -10.38 -10.25 -5.01
CA VAL A 202 -11.78 -9.88 -4.73
C VAL A 202 -12.40 -10.81 -3.69
N GLU A 203 -12.18 -12.14 -3.80
CA GLU A 203 -12.67 -13.12 -2.81
C GLU A 203 -12.14 -12.83 -1.40
N THR A 204 -10.89 -12.39 -1.28
CA THR A 204 -10.33 -12.01 0.02
C THR A 204 -11.07 -10.81 0.61
N LEU A 205 -11.34 -9.77 -0.18
CA LEU A 205 -12.14 -8.62 0.29
C LEU A 205 -13.55 -9.03 0.69
N GLN A 206 -14.22 -9.87 -0.13
CA GLN A 206 -15.56 -10.38 0.14
C GLN A 206 -15.64 -11.25 1.40
N LYS A 207 -14.62 -12.08 1.66
CA LYS A 207 -14.49 -12.89 2.88
C LYS A 207 -14.58 -12.05 4.16
N TYR A 208 -14.07 -10.82 4.12
CA TYR A 208 -14.13 -9.86 5.23
C TYR A 208 -15.36 -8.94 5.18
N GLY A 209 -16.31 -9.20 4.27
CA GLY A 209 -17.54 -8.43 4.14
C GLY A 209 -17.36 -7.02 3.59
N LEU A 210 -16.23 -6.75 2.92
CA LEU A 210 -15.92 -5.45 2.31
C LEU A 210 -16.69 -5.30 1.01
N LYS A 211 -17.53 -4.27 0.91
CA LYS A 211 -18.46 -4.03 -0.20
C LYS A 211 -18.99 -2.61 -0.19
N GLY A 212 -19.71 -2.27 -1.23
CA GLY A 212 -20.42 -1.00 -1.36
C GLY A 212 -19.73 -0.03 -2.29
N SER A 213 -20.50 0.65 -3.12
CA SER A 213 -20.03 1.73 -3.99
C SER A 213 -19.60 2.94 -3.18
N TYR A 214 -18.80 3.80 -3.76
CA TYR A 214 -18.24 4.99 -3.13
C TYR A 214 -19.31 5.81 -2.40
N LEU A 215 -19.05 6.17 -1.14
CA LEU A 215 -19.93 6.90 -0.22
C LEU A 215 -21.25 6.20 0.15
N SER A 216 -21.47 4.94 -0.27
CA SER A 216 -22.61 4.17 0.23
C SER A 216 -22.46 3.85 1.74
N LYS A 217 -23.57 3.50 2.39
CA LYS A 217 -23.55 3.14 3.83
C LYS A 217 -22.63 1.97 4.14
N ASP A 218 -22.54 0.98 3.24
CA ASP A 218 -21.66 -0.16 3.42
C ASP A 218 -20.20 0.23 3.27
N TRP A 219 -19.87 1.05 2.27
CA TRP A 219 -18.53 1.57 2.09
C TRP A 219 -18.08 2.45 3.26
N LEU A 220 -18.93 3.36 3.74
CA LEU A 220 -18.60 4.24 4.89
C LEU A 220 -18.36 3.48 6.19
N ARG A 221 -18.85 2.25 6.32
CA ARG A 221 -18.58 1.38 7.47
C ARG A 221 -17.14 0.88 7.48
N GLN A 222 -16.62 0.49 6.32
CA GLN A 222 -15.23 0.09 6.10
C GLN A 222 -14.82 0.45 4.67
N PRO A 223 -14.24 1.65 4.46
CA PRO A 223 -13.89 2.15 3.15
C PRO A 223 -12.79 1.33 2.47
N VAL A 224 -12.95 1.11 1.18
CA VAL A 224 -11.97 0.43 0.33
C VAL A 224 -11.88 1.17 -1.00
N PHE A 225 -10.68 1.49 -1.45
CA PHE A 225 -10.37 1.75 -2.86
C PHE A 225 -9.49 0.62 -3.37
N ILE A 226 -9.79 0.08 -4.54
CA ILE A 226 -8.91 -0.87 -5.24
C ILE A 226 -8.17 -0.12 -6.32
N GLN A 227 -6.87 -0.34 -6.47
CA GLN A 227 -6.09 0.31 -7.52
C GLN A 227 -5.30 -0.69 -8.36
N SER A 228 -4.94 -0.31 -9.58
CA SER A 228 -4.03 -1.06 -10.45
C SER A 228 -3.53 -0.19 -11.59
N PHE A 229 -2.31 -0.50 -12.09
CA PHE A 229 -1.79 0.00 -13.36
C PHE A 229 -2.31 -0.79 -14.56
N ALA A 230 -2.98 -1.94 -14.35
CA ALA A 230 -3.53 -2.78 -15.38
C ALA A 230 -5.02 -2.46 -15.62
N PRO A 231 -5.39 -1.76 -16.69
CA PRO A 231 -6.79 -1.43 -16.96
C PRO A 231 -7.67 -2.66 -17.12
N THR A 232 -7.16 -3.76 -17.69
CA THR A 232 -7.94 -5.00 -17.87
C THR A 232 -8.33 -5.63 -16.54
N SER A 233 -7.46 -5.57 -15.51
CA SER A 233 -7.80 -6.04 -14.16
C SER A 233 -8.93 -5.23 -13.55
N LEU A 234 -8.93 -3.90 -13.68
CA LEU A 234 -9.98 -3.02 -13.16
C LEU A 234 -11.32 -3.27 -13.86
N VAL A 235 -11.32 -3.41 -15.18
CA VAL A 235 -12.52 -3.77 -15.97
C VAL A 235 -13.04 -5.15 -15.57
N TYR A 236 -12.16 -6.13 -15.42
CA TYR A 236 -12.52 -7.50 -15.02
C TYR A 236 -13.20 -7.53 -13.64
N ILE A 237 -12.63 -6.88 -12.64
CA ILE A 237 -13.20 -6.88 -11.30
C ILE A 237 -14.43 -5.98 -11.15
N ALA A 238 -14.69 -5.05 -12.08
CA ALA A 238 -15.89 -4.21 -12.06
C ALA A 238 -17.17 -5.05 -12.15
N ASN A 239 -17.10 -6.23 -12.77
CA ASN A 239 -18.21 -7.18 -12.83
C ASN A 239 -18.32 -8.11 -11.58
N LYS A 240 -17.38 -8.01 -10.64
CA LYS A 240 -17.30 -8.88 -9.46
C LYS A 240 -17.54 -8.15 -8.14
N THR A 241 -17.30 -6.84 -8.11
CA THR A 241 -17.47 -6.01 -6.92
C THR A 241 -17.84 -4.58 -7.29
N ASP A 242 -18.71 -3.98 -6.48
CA ASP A 242 -19.11 -2.56 -6.55
C ASP A 242 -18.14 -1.62 -5.79
N LEU A 243 -17.09 -2.17 -5.15
CA LEU A 243 -16.06 -1.37 -4.50
C LEU A 243 -15.45 -0.38 -5.48
N PRO A 244 -15.24 0.88 -5.07
CA PRO A 244 -14.65 1.90 -5.94
C PRO A 244 -13.21 1.55 -6.35
N LYS A 245 -12.88 1.85 -7.59
CA LYS A 245 -11.60 1.54 -8.21
C LYS A 245 -10.91 2.83 -8.64
N ILE A 246 -9.59 2.85 -8.56
CA ILE A 246 -8.72 3.94 -9.03
C ILE A 246 -7.77 3.36 -10.08
N PHE A 247 -7.68 4.02 -11.22
CA PHE A 247 -6.76 3.64 -12.27
C PHE A 247 -5.43 4.38 -12.08
N LEU A 248 -4.36 3.63 -11.82
CA LEU A 248 -3.02 4.19 -11.67
C LEU A 248 -2.43 4.53 -13.03
N ILE A 249 -1.85 5.73 -13.14
CA ILE A 249 -1.19 6.22 -14.34
C ILE A 249 0.30 6.26 -14.07
N GLY A 250 1.04 5.41 -14.79
CA GLY A 250 2.49 5.29 -14.70
C GLY A 250 3.24 6.35 -15.49
N ASP A 251 4.53 6.09 -15.67
CA ASP A 251 5.40 6.89 -16.52
C ASP A 251 4.87 6.84 -17.96
N VAL A 252 4.73 8.01 -18.57
CA VAL A 252 4.18 8.14 -19.92
C VAL A 252 5.03 7.45 -21.01
N ASP A 253 6.29 7.19 -20.72
CA ASP A 253 7.22 6.50 -21.62
C ASP A 253 7.17 4.97 -21.49
N ILE A 254 6.43 4.42 -20.52
CA ILE A 254 6.30 2.98 -20.28
C ILE A 254 4.85 2.56 -20.54
N PRO A 255 4.57 1.68 -21.51
CA PRO A 255 3.20 1.24 -21.79
C PRO A 255 2.67 0.32 -20.70
N THR A 256 1.34 0.17 -20.63
CA THR A 256 0.68 -0.78 -19.71
C THR A 256 1.09 -2.22 -20.04
N GLN A 257 1.25 -3.04 -18.98
CA GLN A 257 1.71 -4.44 -19.12
C GLN A 257 0.72 -5.35 -19.85
N ASP A 258 -0.56 -5.05 -19.73
CA ASP A 258 -1.66 -5.91 -20.18
C ASP A 258 -2.17 -5.54 -21.58
N THR A 259 -2.22 -4.25 -21.93
CA THR A 259 -2.74 -3.79 -23.23
C THR A 259 -1.68 -3.15 -24.12
N ASN A 260 -0.48 -2.93 -23.60
CA ASN A 260 0.59 -2.20 -24.30
C ASN A 260 0.18 -0.80 -24.79
N GLN A 261 -0.80 -0.18 -24.09
CA GLN A 261 -1.23 1.19 -24.39
C GLN A 261 -0.31 2.19 -23.71
N SER A 262 -0.03 3.30 -24.39
CA SER A 262 0.72 4.40 -23.80
C SER A 262 -0.13 5.17 -22.80
N TYR A 263 0.48 5.69 -21.75
CA TYR A 263 -0.23 6.54 -20.81
C TYR A 263 -0.63 7.90 -21.40
N TRP A 264 -0.03 8.34 -22.52
CA TRP A 264 -0.53 9.48 -23.28
C TRP A 264 -1.93 9.23 -23.86
N GLU A 265 -2.17 8.05 -24.40
CA GLU A 265 -3.49 7.64 -24.87
C GLU A 265 -4.48 7.54 -23.69
N ILE A 266 -4.04 6.94 -22.60
CA ILE A 266 -4.83 6.72 -21.38
C ILE A 266 -5.28 8.02 -20.70
N ILE A 267 -4.48 9.08 -20.76
CA ILE A 267 -4.88 10.39 -20.20
C ILE A 267 -5.66 11.25 -21.20
N SER A 268 -6.00 10.74 -22.39
CA SER A 268 -6.87 11.45 -23.33
C SER A 268 -8.30 11.56 -22.80
N ASP A 269 -9.04 12.57 -23.25
CA ASP A 269 -10.44 12.77 -22.92
C ASP A 269 -11.33 11.59 -23.33
N GLU A 270 -11.03 11.00 -24.48
CA GLU A 270 -11.72 9.82 -24.99
C GLU A 270 -11.54 8.63 -24.01
N TYR A 271 -10.32 8.39 -23.57
CA TYR A 271 -10.05 7.29 -22.62
C TYR A 271 -10.61 7.59 -21.23
N LEU A 272 -10.51 8.80 -20.71
CA LEU A 272 -11.15 9.19 -19.46
C LEU A 272 -12.66 8.96 -19.51
N ASN A 273 -13.31 9.29 -20.63
CA ASN A 273 -14.73 9.01 -20.84
C ASN A 273 -15.06 7.52 -20.89
N TYR A 274 -14.15 6.70 -21.38
CA TYR A 274 -14.29 5.24 -21.34
C TYR A 274 -14.09 4.67 -19.93
N ILE A 275 -12.98 4.98 -19.28
CA ILE A 275 -12.60 4.32 -18.02
C ILE A 275 -13.48 4.73 -16.83
N LYS A 276 -14.13 5.91 -16.85
CA LYS A 276 -15.05 6.35 -15.81
C LYS A 276 -16.26 5.43 -15.58
N GLN A 277 -16.52 4.49 -16.49
CA GLN A 277 -17.56 3.48 -16.32
C GLN A 277 -17.14 2.41 -15.32
N TYR A 278 -15.87 2.26 -15.05
CA TYR A 278 -15.27 1.19 -14.24
C TYR A 278 -14.57 1.70 -12.99
N VAL A 279 -14.15 2.99 -13.00
CA VAL A 279 -13.36 3.58 -11.90
C VAL A 279 -14.01 4.89 -11.42
N VAL A 280 -13.69 5.28 -10.19
CA VAL A 280 -14.15 6.54 -9.59
C VAL A 280 -13.07 7.62 -9.59
N GLY A 281 -11.87 7.29 -10.02
CA GLY A 281 -10.75 8.22 -10.07
C GLY A 281 -9.51 7.66 -10.74
N ILE A 282 -8.50 8.51 -10.86
CA ILE A 282 -7.17 8.20 -11.38
C ILE A 282 -6.11 8.50 -10.32
N GLY A 283 -5.01 7.72 -10.35
CA GLY A 283 -3.83 7.91 -9.49
C GLY A 283 -2.58 8.15 -10.36
N PRO A 284 -2.33 9.38 -10.80
CA PRO A 284 -1.15 9.70 -11.62
C PRO A 284 0.09 9.96 -10.78
N GLY A 285 1.28 9.77 -11.37
CA GLY A 285 2.50 10.37 -10.85
C GLY A 285 2.38 11.89 -10.79
N LYS A 286 3.00 12.52 -9.78
CA LYS A 286 3.00 14.00 -9.65
C LYS A 286 3.47 14.69 -10.93
N ASP A 287 4.51 14.17 -11.58
CA ASP A 287 5.12 14.76 -12.76
C ASP A 287 4.21 14.73 -14.01
N THR A 288 3.25 13.81 -14.04
CA THR A 288 2.19 13.78 -15.07
C THR A 288 1.23 14.97 -14.94
N LEU A 289 1.00 15.42 -13.70
CA LEU A 289 0.14 16.59 -13.42
C LEU A 289 0.90 17.91 -13.53
N VAL A 290 2.13 17.95 -13.04
CA VAL A 290 3.01 19.12 -13.07
C VAL A 290 4.40 18.66 -13.49
N PRO A 291 4.75 18.80 -14.77
CA PRO A 291 6.07 18.39 -15.27
C PRO A 291 7.21 19.13 -14.55
N VAL A 292 8.35 18.46 -14.44
CA VAL A 292 9.52 18.98 -13.72
C VAL A 292 10.71 19.11 -14.66
N VAL A 293 11.38 20.27 -14.62
CA VAL A 293 12.60 20.52 -15.40
C VAL A 293 13.68 21.06 -14.45
N ASN A 294 14.81 20.37 -14.35
CA ASN A 294 15.93 20.75 -13.48
C ASN A 294 15.50 20.97 -12.01
N ASN A 295 14.64 20.12 -11.52
CA ASN A 295 14.02 20.18 -10.18
C ASN A 295 13.14 21.42 -9.91
N TYR A 296 12.72 22.13 -10.96
CA TYR A 296 11.67 23.17 -10.90
C TYR A 296 10.40 22.69 -11.57
N MET A 297 9.27 22.96 -10.93
CA MET A 297 7.96 22.67 -11.50
C MET A 297 7.67 23.60 -12.67
N ALA A 298 7.21 23.01 -13.77
CA ALA A 298 6.70 23.72 -14.93
C ALA A 298 5.21 24.10 -14.77
N THR A 299 4.58 24.55 -15.84
CA THR A 299 3.14 24.83 -15.85
C THR A 299 2.36 23.52 -15.66
N PRO A 300 1.37 23.50 -14.73
CA PRO A 300 0.49 22.35 -14.58
C PRO A 300 -0.22 21.98 -15.89
N THR A 301 -0.41 20.68 -16.10
CA THR A 301 -1.29 20.18 -17.16
C THR A 301 -2.77 20.42 -16.81
N ASP A 302 -3.64 20.20 -17.76
CA ASP A 302 -5.09 20.29 -17.55
C ASP A 302 -5.73 18.97 -17.05
N LEU A 303 -4.92 17.93 -16.77
CA LEU A 303 -5.41 16.60 -16.47
C LEU A 303 -6.35 16.56 -15.25
N VAL A 304 -6.05 17.34 -14.19
CA VAL A 304 -6.92 17.38 -13.00
C VAL A 304 -8.31 17.95 -13.37
N SER A 305 -8.35 19.07 -14.10
CA SER A 305 -9.62 19.68 -14.50
C SER A 305 -10.41 18.78 -15.47
N ARG A 306 -9.75 18.09 -16.38
CA ARG A 306 -10.39 17.11 -17.28
C ARG A 306 -10.92 15.88 -16.51
N ALA A 307 -10.13 15.33 -15.59
CA ALA A 307 -10.59 14.22 -14.74
C ALA A 307 -11.84 14.62 -13.94
N HIS A 308 -11.84 15.80 -13.32
CA HIS A 308 -13.00 16.32 -12.60
C HIS A 308 -14.22 16.56 -13.51
N ALA A 309 -14.02 17.02 -14.76
CA ALA A 309 -15.10 17.15 -15.74
C ALA A 309 -15.75 15.80 -16.09
N HIS A 310 -15.00 14.70 -15.95
CA HIS A 310 -15.51 13.33 -16.08
C HIS A 310 -16.02 12.73 -14.76
N ASN A 311 -16.08 13.52 -13.66
CA ASN A 311 -16.41 13.08 -12.29
C ASN A 311 -15.41 12.03 -11.75
N LEU A 312 -14.15 12.08 -12.14
CA LEU A 312 -13.08 11.25 -11.64
C LEU A 312 -12.27 12.00 -10.58
N GLN A 313 -12.03 11.38 -9.42
CA GLN A 313 -11.12 11.88 -8.42
C GLN A 313 -9.66 11.76 -8.91
N VAL A 314 -8.77 12.56 -8.33
CA VAL A 314 -7.34 12.54 -8.66
C VAL A 314 -6.52 12.35 -7.39
N HIS A 315 -5.86 11.20 -7.27
CA HIS A 315 -5.03 10.80 -6.12
C HIS A 315 -3.58 10.60 -6.53
N PRO A 316 -2.76 11.65 -6.64
CA PRO A 316 -1.38 11.52 -7.11
C PRO A 316 -0.44 10.90 -6.07
N TYR A 317 0.62 10.28 -6.57
CA TYR A 317 1.71 9.67 -5.82
C TYR A 317 3.08 10.21 -6.27
N THR A 318 4.13 10.26 -5.46
CA THR A 318 4.24 10.02 -4.04
C THR A 318 4.79 11.28 -3.36
N TYR A 319 4.21 11.67 -2.25
CA TYR A 319 4.67 12.81 -1.44
C TYR A 319 5.69 12.33 -0.41
N ARG A 320 6.89 12.92 -0.45
CA ARG A 320 8.03 12.58 0.41
C ARG A 320 8.65 13.84 0.96
N ASN A 321 8.95 13.84 2.26
CA ASN A 321 9.41 15.05 2.96
C ASN A 321 10.91 15.31 2.81
N GLU A 322 11.66 14.34 2.31
CA GLU A 322 13.10 14.51 2.16
C GLU A 322 13.42 15.49 1.03
N ASN A 323 14.43 16.35 1.25
CA ASN A 323 14.87 17.38 0.29
C ASN A 323 15.13 16.84 -1.12
N LEU A 324 15.51 15.56 -1.22
CA LEU A 324 15.74 14.89 -2.50
C LEU A 324 14.48 14.83 -3.37
N PHE A 325 13.30 14.81 -2.76
CA PHE A 325 12.00 14.67 -3.44
C PHE A 325 11.18 15.96 -3.48
N LEU A 326 11.65 17.01 -2.78
CA LEU A 326 11.00 18.31 -2.79
C LEU A 326 11.59 19.18 -3.89
N HIS A 327 10.74 19.66 -4.78
CA HIS A 327 11.18 20.59 -5.83
C HIS A 327 11.60 21.93 -5.24
N PHE A 328 12.50 22.63 -5.90
CA PHE A 328 13.03 23.92 -5.43
C PHE A 328 11.96 24.99 -5.18
N ASN A 329 10.83 24.89 -5.88
CA ASN A 329 9.66 25.74 -5.68
C ASN A 329 9.12 25.72 -4.24
N PHE A 330 9.35 24.63 -3.51
CA PHE A 330 8.84 24.43 -2.16
C PHE A 330 9.84 24.84 -1.05
N SER A 331 11.04 25.29 -1.43
CA SER A 331 12.08 25.74 -0.47
C SER A 331 12.36 24.71 0.63
N GLN A 332 12.31 23.42 0.28
CA GLN A 332 12.52 22.28 1.19
C GLN A 332 11.46 22.17 2.32
N ASP A 333 10.29 22.75 2.12
CA ASP A 333 9.18 22.69 3.07
C ASP A 333 8.03 21.82 2.51
N PRO A 334 7.77 20.63 3.10
CA PRO A 334 6.69 19.75 2.65
C PRO A 334 5.30 20.38 2.87
N TYR A 335 5.13 21.32 3.80
CA TYR A 335 3.84 21.98 4.00
C TYR A 335 3.52 22.94 2.85
N VAL A 336 4.53 23.56 2.24
CA VAL A 336 4.36 24.36 1.01
C VAL A 336 3.98 23.44 -0.16
N GLU A 337 4.54 22.22 -0.23
CA GLU A 337 4.14 21.21 -1.20
C GLU A 337 2.67 20.83 -1.00
N TYR A 338 2.24 20.48 0.22
CA TYR A 338 0.85 20.09 0.51
C TYR A 338 -0.13 21.21 0.17
N ASP A 339 0.18 22.47 0.54
CA ASP A 339 -0.65 23.62 0.20
C ASP A 339 -0.83 23.78 -1.32
N TYR A 340 0.26 23.66 -2.05
CA TYR A 340 0.24 23.76 -3.51
C TYR A 340 -0.66 22.68 -4.15
N TRP A 341 -0.49 21.41 -3.76
CA TRP A 341 -1.25 20.33 -4.36
C TRP A 341 -2.73 20.33 -3.96
N ILE A 342 -3.02 20.65 -2.71
CA ILE A 342 -4.40 20.68 -2.21
C ILE A 342 -5.14 21.92 -2.70
N ASN A 343 -4.55 23.11 -2.56
CA ASN A 343 -5.28 24.36 -2.76
C ASN A 343 -5.09 24.98 -4.15
N LYS A 344 -3.98 24.69 -4.86
CA LYS A 344 -3.76 25.24 -6.22
C LYS A 344 -4.06 24.21 -7.32
N ILE A 345 -3.62 22.98 -7.16
CA ILE A 345 -3.86 21.91 -8.13
C ILE A 345 -5.24 21.29 -7.93
N GLY A 346 -5.71 21.16 -6.67
CA GLY A 346 -7.04 20.69 -6.35
C GLY A 346 -7.19 19.17 -6.39
N VAL A 347 -6.18 18.43 -5.91
CA VAL A 347 -6.22 16.96 -5.86
C VAL A 347 -7.13 16.46 -4.73
N ASP A 348 -7.68 15.24 -4.87
CA ASP A 348 -8.66 14.65 -3.96
C ASP A 348 -8.06 13.69 -2.93
N GLY A 349 -6.80 13.31 -3.09
CA GLY A 349 -6.06 12.46 -2.15
C GLY A 349 -4.56 12.55 -2.41
N LEU A 350 -3.74 12.28 -1.40
CA LEU A 350 -2.28 12.34 -1.49
C LEU A 350 -1.69 11.04 -0.92
N PHE A 351 -0.96 10.29 -1.77
CA PHE A 351 -0.17 9.15 -1.31
C PHE A 351 1.14 9.65 -0.70
N THR A 352 1.28 9.52 0.62
CA THR A 352 2.45 10.04 1.35
C THR A 352 3.20 8.96 2.10
N ASP A 353 4.54 9.07 2.08
CA ASP A 353 5.43 8.27 2.94
C ASP A 353 5.45 8.81 4.40
N PHE A 354 4.92 10.02 4.64
CA PHE A 354 4.96 10.73 5.92
C PHE A 354 3.57 11.17 6.38
N THR A 355 2.77 10.19 6.78
CA THR A 355 1.36 10.35 7.15
C THR A 355 1.13 11.44 8.19
N GLY A 356 1.96 11.45 9.26
CA GLY A 356 1.82 12.39 10.36
C GLY A 356 2.02 13.85 9.96
N SER A 357 2.91 14.15 9.00
CA SER A 357 3.13 15.52 8.54
C SER A 357 1.95 16.05 7.73
N LEU A 358 1.40 15.24 6.81
CA LEU A 358 0.22 15.60 6.05
C LEU A 358 -1.00 15.78 6.96
N HIS A 359 -1.18 14.88 7.94
CA HIS A 359 -2.28 15.01 8.91
C HIS A 359 -2.18 16.32 9.72
N ARG A 360 -1.00 16.67 10.23
CA ARG A 360 -0.80 17.94 10.95
C ARG A 360 -1.11 19.16 10.08
N PHE A 361 -0.67 19.16 8.81
CA PHE A 361 -1.00 20.22 7.86
C PHE A 361 -2.52 20.36 7.69
N GLN A 362 -3.22 19.26 7.46
CA GLN A 362 -4.66 19.24 7.27
C GLN A 362 -5.45 19.70 8.52
N GLU A 363 -5.03 19.28 9.72
CA GLU A 363 -5.65 19.71 10.98
C GLU A 363 -5.40 21.21 11.25
N TRP A 364 -4.22 21.71 10.93
CA TRP A 364 -3.91 23.12 11.11
C TRP A 364 -4.70 24.00 10.14
N THR A 365 -4.74 23.69 8.87
CA THR A 365 -5.45 24.47 7.84
C THR A 365 -6.97 24.43 8.03
N SER A 366 -7.56 23.29 8.45
CA SER A 366 -8.99 23.17 8.67
C SER A 366 -9.55 24.11 9.75
N LYS A 367 -8.74 24.46 10.75
CA LYS A 367 -9.11 25.40 11.81
C LYS A 367 -9.16 26.85 11.34
N HIS A 368 -8.39 27.19 10.32
CA HIS A 368 -8.32 28.57 9.77
C HIS A 368 -9.41 28.84 8.73
N GLN A 369 -9.97 27.79 8.10
CA GLN A 369 -11.10 27.93 7.16
C GLN A 369 -12.46 28.12 7.85
N ARG A 370 -12.54 27.89 9.17
CA ARG A 370 -13.79 28.07 9.97
C ARG A 370 -13.91 29.44 10.65
N ARG A 371 -13.03 30.38 10.35
CA ARG A 371 -13.07 31.78 10.76
C ARG A 371 -13.33 32.68 9.56
#